data_b231b1abf366cd61d04b38eef5b5b1ff
#
_entry.id   b231b1abf366cd61d04b38eef5b5b1ff
#
_cell.length_a   1.000
_cell.length_b   1.000
_cell.length_c   1.000
_cell.angle_alpha   90.00
_cell.angle_beta   90.00
_cell.angle_gamma   90.00
#
_symmetry.space_group_name_H-M   'P 1'
#
loop_
_entity.id
_entity.type
_entity.pdbx_description
1 polymer ?
#
loop_
_entity_poly.entity_id
_entity_poly.type
_entity_poly.pdbx_seq_one_letter_code
_entity_poly.pdbx_strand_id
1 'polypeptide(L)'
;LKLNFEAKNYGPYAYNLNHLLNSLDGSYLTSEKRIPDCKPLDVIWFKQEKVENISIYLKTEAKEYLPVLNQASDLIDGFESPFGLELLATVDWILHEMDSEPTVESVRRHISEWPAGKKWADRKLSLFDDNSINFALERLQSSQLSS
;
A
#
# COMPACT_ATOMS: atom_id res chain seq x y z
N LEU A 1 -3.14 -2.83 16.29
CA LEU A 1 -4.35 -2.42 15.55
C LEU A 1 -4.69 -3.51 14.54
N LYS A 2 -5.90 -4.09 14.61
CA LYS A 2 -6.34 -5.05 13.61
C LYS A 2 -7.02 -4.27 12.46
N LEU A 3 -6.37 -4.24 11.30
CA LEU A 3 -6.93 -3.64 10.09
C LEU A 3 -7.66 -4.72 9.29
N ASN A 4 -8.86 -4.39 8.82
CA ASN A 4 -9.62 -5.22 7.89
C ASN A 4 -9.56 -4.54 6.52
N PHE A 5 -8.87 -5.17 5.59
CA PHE A 5 -8.74 -4.68 4.23
C PHE A 5 -9.85 -5.23 3.33
N GLU A 6 -10.28 -4.42 2.39
CA GLU A 6 -11.23 -4.77 1.32
C GLU A 6 -10.71 -4.24 0.00
N ALA A 7 -10.93 -4.98 -1.09
CA ALA A 7 -10.60 -4.50 -2.42
C ALA A 7 -11.49 -3.30 -2.80
N LYS A 8 -10.88 -2.15 -3.03
CA LYS A 8 -11.54 -0.90 -3.44
C LYS A 8 -10.95 -0.40 -4.77
N ASN A 9 -11.29 0.80 -5.14
CA ASN A 9 -11.00 1.40 -6.45
C ASN A 9 -9.51 1.33 -6.84
N TYR A 10 -8.62 1.72 -5.94
CA TYR A 10 -7.17 1.81 -6.19
C TYR A 10 -6.38 0.64 -5.58
N GLY A 11 -7.01 -0.26 -4.84
CA GLY A 11 -6.36 -1.39 -4.19
C GLY A 11 -7.02 -1.75 -2.87
N PRO A 12 -6.35 -2.56 -2.03
CA PRO A 12 -6.83 -2.88 -0.69
C PRO A 12 -6.93 -1.61 0.16
N TYR A 13 -8.03 -1.46 0.87
CA TYR A 13 -8.37 -0.31 1.68
C TYR A 13 -8.93 -0.73 3.03
N ALA A 14 -8.47 -0.09 4.11
CA ALA A 14 -8.97 -0.33 5.46
C ALA A 14 -9.61 0.95 6.02
N TYR A 15 -10.91 0.92 6.28
CA TYR A 15 -11.64 2.08 6.82
C TYR A 15 -11.07 2.55 8.17
N ASN A 16 -10.61 1.62 9.00
CA ASN A 16 -10.03 1.95 10.31
C ASN A 16 -8.75 2.77 10.20
N LEU A 17 -8.02 2.67 9.08
CA LEU A 17 -6.81 3.46 8.84
C LEU A 17 -7.13 4.95 8.72
N ASN A 18 -8.28 5.31 8.14
CA ASN A 18 -8.71 6.70 8.07
C ASN A 18 -8.85 7.35 9.45
N HIS A 19 -9.43 6.66 10.40
CA HIS A 19 -9.56 7.17 11.78
C HIS A 19 -8.19 7.42 12.40
N LEU A 20 -7.22 6.51 12.16
CA LEU A 20 -5.86 6.69 12.65
C LEU A 20 -5.21 7.90 12.00
N LEU A 21 -5.24 8.02 10.67
CA LEU A 21 -4.66 9.16 9.96
C LEU A 21 -5.27 10.49 10.41
N ASN A 22 -6.59 10.53 10.59
CA ASN A 22 -7.29 11.71 11.09
C ASN A 22 -6.85 12.10 12.51
N SER A 23 -6.56 11.12 13.37
CA SER A 23 -6.06 11.40 14.73
C SER A 23 -4.63 11.95 14.76
N LEU A 24 -3.86 11.75 13.70
CA LEU A 24 -2.50 12.26 13.54
C LEU A 24 -2.46 13.63 12.85
N ASP A 25 -3.60 14.10 12.30
CA ASP A 25 -3.69 15.42 11.64
C ASP A 25 -3.36 16.54 12.62
N GLY A 26 -2.48 17.44 12.19
CA GLY A 26 -2.00 18.55 13.00
C GLY A 26 -0.98 18.19 14.09
N SER A 27 -0.86 16.91 14.49
CA SER A 27 0.12 16.45 15.49
C SER A 27 1.40 15.88 14.87
N TYR A 28 1.28 14.88 14.00
CA TYR A 28 2.40 14.23 13.31
C TYR A 28 2.34 14.37 11.80
N LEU A 29 1.15 14.51 11.26
CA LEU A 29 0.89 14.64 9.84
C LEU A 29 0.31 16.02 9.53
N THR A 30 0.49 16.46 8.28
CA THR A 30 -0.08 17.71 7.76
C THR A 30 -0.33 17.57 6.26
N SER A 31 -1.30 18.33 5.75
CA SER A 31 -1.61 18.46 4.33
C SER A 31 -2.07 19.90 4.05
N GLU A 32 -2.25 20.27 2.78
CA GLU A 32 -2.85 21.56 2.38
C GLU A 32 -4.29 21.70 2.88
N LYS A 33 -4.98 20.59 3.11
CA LYS A 33 -6.33 20.50 3.68
C LYS A 33 -6.26 19.68 4.97
N ARG A 34 -7.38 19.59 5.68
CA ARG A 34 -7.49 18.61 6.74
C ARG A 34 -7.44 17.20 6.13
N ILE A 35 -6.78 16.27 6.80
CA ILE A 35 -6.62 14.90 6.29
C ILE A 35 -7.96 14.24 5.92
N PRO A 36 -9.06 14.42 6.69
CA PRO A 36 -10.37 13.89 6.31
C PRO A 36 -10.92 14.41 4.97
N ASP A 37 -10.45 15.59 4.53
CA ASP A 37 -10.90 16.25 3.31
C ASP A 37 -9.95 15.97 2.12
N CYS A 38 -8.88 15.21 2.34
CA CYS A 38 -7.91 14.84 1.31
C CYS A 38 -8.51 13.82 0.33
N LYS A 39 -8.19 14.02 -0.94
CA LYS A 39 -8.47 13.08 -2.02
C LYS A 39 -7.31 12.06 -2.14
N PRO A 40 -7.49 10.95 -2.86
CA PRO A 40 -6.48 9.89 -2.96
C PRO A 40 -5.10 10.30 -3.46
N LEU A 41 -4.99 11.41 -4.19
CA LEU A 41 -3.71 11.93 -4.71
C LEU A 41 -3.23 13.20 -3.99
N ASP A 42 -3.95 13.68 -2.99
CA ASP A 42 -3.48 14.79 -2.17
C ASP A 42 -2.30 14.34 -1.31
N VAL A 43 -1.28 15.20 -1.20
CA VAL A 43 -0.06 14.85 -0.47
C VAL A 43 -0.25 15.06 1.02
N ILE A 44 0.18 14.08 1.79
CA ILE A 44 0.27 14.14 3.26
C ILE A 44 1.74 14.11 3.64
N TRP A 45 2.19 15.07 4.44
CA TRP A 45 3.57 15.18 4.90
C TRP A 45 3.69 14.86 6.38
N PHE A 46 4.84 14.31 6.77
CA PHE A 46 5.25 14.31 8.16
C PHE A 46 5.63 15.73 8.61
N LYS A 47 5.27 16.08 9.84
CA LYS A 47 5.80 17.27 10.47
C LYS A 47 7.28 17.08 10.78
N GLN A 48 8.12 17.90 10.15
CA GLN A 48 9.58 17.79 10.23
C GLN A 48 10.11 17.80 11.67
N GLU A 49 9.50 18.61 12.52
CA GLU A 49 9.86 18.71 13.95
C GLU A 49 9.55 17.43 14.76
N LYS A 50 8.78 16.48 14.20
CA LYS A 50 8.44 15.20 14.85
C LYS A 50 9.34 14.05 14.43
N VAL A 51 10.06 14.18 13.33
CA VAL A 51 10.85 13.09 12.73
C VAL A 51 11.91 12.56 13.70
N GLU A 52 12.62 13.47 14.40
CA GLU A 52 13.65 13.08 15.38
C GLU A 52 13.03 12.30 16.55
N ASN A 53 11.94 12.79 17.11
CA ASN A 53 11.23 12.15 18.23
C ASN A 53 10.74 10.75 17.84
N ILE A 54 10.18 10.59 16.63
CA ILE A 54 9.74 9.29 16.11
C ILE A 54 10.94 8.35 15.95
N SER A 55 12.06 8.86 15.43
CA SER A 55 13.29 8.06 15.28
C SER A 55 13.84 7.56 16.61
N ILE A 56 13.85 8.42 17.63
CA ILE A 56 14.27 8.04 19.00
C ILE A 56 13.32 6.99 19.56
N TYR A 57 12.01 7.21 19.49
CA TYR A 57 10.98 6.28 19.95
C TYR A 57 11.12 4.88 19.33
N LEU A 58 11.30 4.83 18.01
CA LEU A 58 11.50 3.58 17.28
C LEU A 58 12.76 2.83 17.72
N LYS A 59 13.83 3.54 18.06
CA LYS A 59 15.10 2.93 18.51
C LYS A 59 15.12 2.51 19.98
N THR A 60 14.22 3.03 20.79
CA THR A 60 14.17 2.80 22.24
C THR A 60 12.95 1.99 22.65
N GLU A 61 11.77 2.57 22.58
CA GLU A 61 10.53 1.99 23.12
C GLU A 61 9.82 1.04 22.14
N ALA A 62 9.99 1.27 20.83
CA ALA A 62 9.33 0.50 19.78
C ALA A 62 10.33 -0.26 18.87
N LYS A 63 11.52 -0.54 19.36
CA LYS A 63 12.59 -1.21 18.59
C LYS A 63 12.21 -2.58 18.03
N GLU A 64 11.26 -3.26 18.64
CA GLU A 64 10.72 -4.55 18.18
C GLU A 64 10.03 -4.46 16.81
N TYR A 65 9.54 -3.27 16.43
CA TYR A 65 8.91 -3.04 15.14
C TYR A 65 9.90 -2.67 14.02
N LEU A 66 11.15 -2.34 14.36
CA LEU A 66 12.16 -1.94 13.35
C LEU A 66 12.40 -2.99 12.26
N PRO A 67 12.51 -4.30 12.57
CA PRO A 67 12.70 -5.31 11.53
C PRO A 67 11.53 -5.32 10.52
N VAL A 68 10.29 -5.22 10.99
CA VAL A 68 9.09 -5.21 10.13
C VAL A 68 9.03 -3.93 9.31
N LEU A 69 9.37 -2.78 9.89
CA LEU A 69 9.44 -1.50 9.17
C LEU A 69 10.50 -1.52 8.07
N ASN A 70 11.67 -2.09 8.35
CA ASN A 70 12.73 -2.24 7.36
C ASN A 70 12.30 -3.17 6.22
N GLN A 71 11.69 -4.32 6.53
CA GLN A 71 11.14 -5.23 5.52
C GLN A 71 10.08 -4.54 4.65
N ALA A 72 9.18 -3.77 5.25
CA ALA A 72 8.18 -3.00 4.50
C ALA A 72 8.84 -1.93 3.60
N SER A 73 9.85 -1.24 4.10
CA SER A 73 10.62 -0.26 3.33
C SER A 73 11.33 -0.91 2.14
N ASP A 74 11.98 -2.05 2.36
CA ASP A 74 12.66 -2.81 1.29
C ASP A 74 11.67 -3.33 0.25
N LEU A 75 10.48 -3.77 0.70
CA LEU A 75 9.42 -4.23 -0.19
C LEU A 75 8.95 -3.14 -1.15
N ILE A 76 8.73 -1.92 -0.65
CA ILE A 76 8.20 -0.81 -1.45
C ILE A 76 9.27 -0.02 -2.19
N ASP A 77 10.56 -0.29 -1.97
CA ASP A 77 11.66 0.41 -2.62
C ASP A 77 11.55 0.31 -4.15
N GLY A 78 11.51 1.47 -4.83
CA GLY A 78 11.25 1.57 -6.27
C GLY A 78 9.77 1.55 -6.68
N PHE A 79 8.85 1.40 -5.72
CA PHE A 79 7.39 1.47 -5.94
C PHE A 79 6.74 2.70 -5.29
N GLU A 80 7.49 3.68 -4.81
CA GLU A 80 7.02 4.82 -4.00
C GLU A 80 6.24 5.87 -4.80
N SER A 81 5.69 5.53 -5.94
CA SER A 81 4.75 6.36 -6.69
C SER A 81 3.30 5.88 -6.47
N PRO A 82 2.28 6.72 -6.71
CA PRO A 82 0.89 6.27 -6.70
C PRO A 82 0.63 5.06 -7.60
N PHE A 83 1.22 5.04 -8.79
CA PHE A 83 1.16 3.90 -9.71
C PHE A 83 1.85 2.66 -9.13
N GLY A 84 3.08 2.81 -8.65
CA GLY A 84 3.87 1.69 -8.13
C GLY A 84 3.22 1.04 -6.91
N LEU A 85 2.77 1.84 -5.96
CA LEU A 85 2.09 1.35 -4.76
C LEU A 85 0.73 0.70 -5.09
N GLU A 86 -0.04 1.28 -6.03
CA GLU A 86 -1.29 0.66 -6.48
C GLU A 86 -1.04 -0.70 -7.14
N LEU A 87 -0.03 -0.79 -8.00
CA LEU A 87 0.36 -2.02 -8.67
C LEU A 87 0.77 -3.09 -7.66
N LEU A 88 1.75 -2.78 -6.79
CA LEU A 88 2.28 -3.72 -5.82
C LEU A 88 1.18 -4.23 -4.87
N ALA A 89 0.38 -3.33 -4.31
CA ALA A 89 -0.72 -3.68 -3.42
C ALA A 89 -1.83 -4.49 -4.12
N THR A 90 -2.10 -4.21 -5.40
CA THR A 90 -3.09 -4.97 -6.18
C THR A 90 -2.60 -6.40 -6.44
N VAL A 91 -1.34 -6.57 -6.84
CA VAL A 91 -0.77 -7.91 -7.09
C VAL A 91 -0.69 -8.71 -5.79
N ASP A 92 -0.22 -8.10 -4.71
CA ASP A 92 -0.18 -8.72 -3.38
C ASP A 92 -1.56 -9.22 -2.92
N TRP A 93 -2.59 -8.37 -3.05
CA TRP A 93 -3.97 -8.73 -2.75
C TRP A 93 -4.45 -9.95 -3.55
N ILE A 94 -4.18 -9.96 -4.85
CA ILE A 94 -4.59 -11.04 -5.73
C ILE A 94 -3.94 -12.36 -5.32
N LEU A 95 -2.65 -12.34 -4.97
CA LEU A 95 -1.94 -13.56 -4.57
C LEU A 95 -2.47 -14.12 -3.26
N HIS A 96 -2.80 -13.28 -2.27
CA HIS A 96 -3.14 -13.72 -0.92
C HIS A 96 -4.64 -13.87 -0.67
N GLU A 97 -5.47 -13.02 -1.26
CA GLU A 97 -6.91 -13.00 -0.98
C GLU A 97 -7.75 -13.62 -2.10
N MET A 98 -7.20 -13.75 -3.31
CA MET A 98 -7.87 -14.37 -4.44
C MET A 98 -7.24 -15.72 -4.85
N ASP A 99 -6.30 -16.22 -4.06
CA ASP A 99 -5.63 -17.52 -4.24
C ASP A 99 -5.07 -17.72 -5.66
N SER A 100 -4.42 -16.67 -6.18
CA SER A 100 -3.87 -16.67 -7.52
C SER A 100 -2.49 -17.32 -7.58
N GLU A 101 -2.22 -18.04 -8.67
CA GLU A 101 -0.85 -18.40 -9.00
C GLU A 101 0.00 -17.16 -9.29
N PRO A 102 1.30 -17.16 -8.93
CA PRO A 102 2.18 -15.99 -9.12
C PRO A 102 2.68 -15.91 -10.57
N THR A 103 1.77 -15.80 -11.51
CA THR A 103 2.04 -15.64 -12.94
C THR A 103 1.31 -14.41 -13.47
N VAL A 104 1.90 -13.76 -14.47
CA VAL A 104 1.30 -12.58 -15.13
C VAL A 104 -0.10 -12.88 -15.64
N GLU A 105 -0.26 -14.03 -16.28
CA GLU A 105 -1.55 -14.46 -16.85
C GLU A 105 -2.62 -14.64 -15.77
N SER A 106 -2.29 -15.31 -14.66
CA SER A 106 -3.23 -15.50 -13.55
C SER A 106 -3.60 -14.17 -12.89
N VAL A 107 -2.62 -13.30 -12.63
CA VAL A 107 -2.86 -11.96 -12.09
C VAL A 107 -3.78 -11.15 -13.00
N ARG A 108 -3.53 -11.10 -14.31
CA ARG A 108 -4.39 -10.39 -15.27
C ARG A 108 -5.82 -10.90 -15.26
N ARG A 109 -6.00 -12.22 -15.20
CA ARG A 109 -7.33 -12.83 -15.08
C ARG A 109 -8.06 -12.34 -13.83
N HIS A 110 -7.41 -12.36 -12.66
CA HIS A 110 -8.00 -11.88 -11.41
C HIS A 110 -8.23 -10.36 -11.40
N ILE A 111 -7.38 -9.56 -12.07
CA ILE A 111 -7.66 -8.13 -12.27
C ILE A 111 -8.97 -7.94 -13.04
N SER A 112 -9.26 -8.77 -14.04
CA SER A 112 -10.51 -8.68 -14.80
C SER A 112 -11.76 -8.94 -13.93
N GLU A 113 -11.59 -9.63 -12.83
CA GLU A 113 -12.61 -9.97 -11.83
C GLU A 113 -12.50 -9.10 -10.56
N TRP A 114 -11.85 -7.94 -10.65
CA TRP A 114 -11.58 -7.08 -9.50
C TRP A 114 -12.87 -6.73 -8.73
N PRO A 115 -12.92 -6.96 -7.40
CA PRO A 115 -14.16 -6.87 -6.63
C PRO A 115 -14.83 -5.50 -6.61
N ALA A 116 -14.10 -4.41 -6.84
CA ALA A 116 -14.66 -3.07 -6.92
C ALA A 116 -15.43 -2.79 -8.21
N GLY A 117 -15.51 -3.74 -9.13
CA GLY A 117 -16.31 -3.72 -10.34
C GLY A 117 -15.55 -3.45 -11.63
N LYS A 118 -16.25 -3.68 -12.74
CA LYS A 118 -15.68 -3.67 -14.10
C LYS A 118 -14.94 -2.39 -14.45
N LYS A 119 -15.44 -1.23 -14.10
CA LYS A 119 -14.76 0.06 -14.36
C LYS A 119 -13.33 0.08 -13.80
N TRP A 120 -13.15 -0.43 -12.60
CA TRP A 120 -11.85 -0.43 -11.92
C TRP A 120 -10.95 -1.56 -12.41
N ALA A 121 -11.54 -2.70 -12.77
CA ALA A 121 -10.85 -3.78 -13.45
C ALA A 121 -10.26 -3.31 -14.79
N ASP A 122 -11.08 -2.70 -15.65
CA ASP A 122 -10.66 -2.20 -16.96
C ASP A 122 -9.56 -1.12 -16.81
N ARG A 123 -9.70 -0.21 -15.83
CA ARG A 123 -8.67 0.77 -15.53
C ARG A 123 -7.34 0.12 -15.15
N LYS A 124 -7.35 -0.86 -14.27
CA LYS A 124 -6.14 -1.58 -13.85
C LYS A 124 -5.50 -2.32 -15.02
N LEU A 125 -6.28 -3.01 -15.84
CA LEU A 125 -5.78 -3.72 -17.02
C LEU A 125 -5.16 -2.78 -18.06
N SER A 126 -5.63 -1.54 -18.14
CA SER A 126 -5.06 -0.53 -19.04
C SER A 126 -3.77 0.10 -18.50
N LEU A 127 -3.63 0.16 -17.18
CA LEU A 127 -2.46 0.77 -16.52
C LEU A 127 -1.30 -0.21 -16.30
N PHE A 128 -1.63 -1.46 -15.95
CA PHE A 128 -0.65 -2.47 -15.59
C PHE A 128 -0.35 -3.37 -16.78
N ASP A 129 0.78 -3.15 -17.43
CA ASP A 129 1.27 -4.02 -18.48
C ASP A 129 1.95 -5.28 -17.89
N ASP A 130 2.25 -6.23 -18.74
CA ASP A 130 2.81 -7.52 -18.34
C ASP A 130 4.19 -7.36 -17.66
N ASN A 131 5.00 -6.40 -18.11
CA ASN A 131 6.31 -6.13 -17.51
C ASN A 131 6.15 -5.56 -16.10
N SER A 132 5.24 -4.63 -15.91
CA SER A 132 4.96 -4.04 -14.59
C SER A 132 4.45 -5.10 -13.61
N ILE A 133 3.51 -5.95 -14.05
CA ILE A 133 3.01 -7.07 -13.22
C ILE A 133 4.14 -8.04 -12.88
N ASN A 134 4.97 -8.42 -13.85
CA ASN A 134 6.09 -9.31 -13.60
C ASN A 134 7.09 -8.73 -12.60
N PHE A 135 7.39 -7.43 -12.70
CA PHE A 135 8.27 -6.74 -11.77
C PHE A 135 7.71 -6.74 -10.33
N ALA A 136 6.40 -6.53 -10.17
CA ALA A 136 5.73 -6.63 -8.86
C ALA A 136 5.76 -8.07 -8.32
N LEU A 137 5.52 -9.08 -9.17
CA LEU A 137 5.62 -10.49 -8.79
C LEU A 137 7.03 -10.87 -8.30
N GLU A 138 8.07 -10.47 -9.02
CA GLU A 138 9.46 -10.71 -8.62
C GLU A 138 9.78 -10.08 -7.25
N ARG A 139 9.31 -8.84 -7.01
CA ARG A 139 9.49 -8.15 -5.73
C ARG A 139 8.79 -8.90 -4.60
N LEU A 140 7.54 -9.30 -4.77
CA LEU A 140 6.77 -10.03 -3.76
C LEU A 140 7.36 -11.41 -3.45
N GLN A 141 7.85 -12.13 -4.47
CA GLN A 141 8.50 -13.43 -4.30
C GLN A 141 9.84 -13.34 -3.57
N SER A 142 10.60 -12.27 -3.81
CA SER A 142 11.89 -12.04 -3.14
C SER A 142 11.75 -11.52 -1.71
N SER A 143 10.58 -11.02 -1.33
CA SER A 143 10.32 -10.45 -0.02
C SER A 143 9.93 -11.52 1.00
N GLN A 144 10.52 -11.44 2.21
CA GLN A 144 10.13 -12.29 3.34
C GLN A 144 8.75 -11.97 3.92
N LEU A 145 8.10 -10.87 3.47
CA LEU A 145 6.72 -10.52 3.83
C LEU A 145 5.68 -11.27 3.01
N SER A 146 6.10 -12.00 1.98
CA SER A 146 5.22 -12.77 1.08
C SER A 146 4.90 -14.17 1.60
N SER A 147 5.40 -14.52 2.78
CA SER A 147 5.25 -15.86 3.37
C SER A 147 4.32 -15.90 4.57
#